data_1ec65ce4c9630617b9af2ec9d7235f87
#
_entry.id   1ec65ce4c9630617b9af2ec9d7235f87
#
_cell.length_a   1.000
_cell.length_b   1.000
_cell.length_c   1.000
_cell.angle_alpha   90.00
_cell.angle_beta   90.00
_cell.angle_gamma   90.00
#
_symmetry.space_group_name_H-M   'P 1'
#
loop_
_entity.id
_entity.type
_entity.pdbx_description
1 polymer ?
#
loop_
_entity_poly.entity_id
_entity_poly.type
_entity_poly.pdbx_seq_one_letter_code
_entity_poly.pdbx_strand_id
1 'polypeptide(L)'
;MKLNIVPARTGVLWVRLGIRTFFRQPLALSGLFFMFLAIMSLANLVPVIGLALTMALLPACTLGFMAATKEAEAGKFPMPMVFLSAFRAGRQQLRSMLILGLMYGAGLWLIIGATSLVDGGKFASGYIAGTTSPVDIARDTELWSGMFTFLALQLPLSLMFWHAPALVHWHQVPPLKSLFFSLIACLRNFWAFTLFGLSWMGLMVLLVQVVYLLAGPIGSPPLAGMVFVPGTLMITAMIMTSTYFTFRDCFQTTEDRHEPTLPA
;
A
#
# COMPACT_ATOMS: atom_id res chain seq x y z
N MET A 1 11.07 -7.95 -20.06
CA MET A 1 11.02 -7.14 -18.82
C MET A 1 12.43 -6.72 -18.47
N LYS A 2 12.68 -5.42 -18.29
CA LYS A 2 13.98 -4.86 -17.92
C LYS A 2 13.79 -4.02 -16.65
N LEU A 3 14.65 -4.21 -15.65
CA LEU A 3 14.67 -3.37 -14.46
C LEU A 3 15.38 -2.04 -14.80
N ASN A 4 14.68 -0.93 -14.55
CA ASN A 4 15.23 0.42 -14.71
C ASN A 4 15.70 0.96 -13.36
N ILE A 5 16.84 1.65 -13.37
CA ILE A 5 17.33 2.44 -12.24
C ILE A 5 16.95 3.89 -12.52
N VAL A 6 16.17 4.49 -11.62
CA VAL A 6 15.67 5.84 -11.79
C VAL A 6 16.40 6.83 -10.87
N PRO A 7 16.53 8.11 -11.27
CA PRO A 7 17.07 9.14 -10.39
C PRO A 7 16.27 9.32 -9.11
N ALA A 8 16.89 9.73 -8.00
CA ALA A 8 16.24 9.94 -6.72
C ALA A 8 15.01 10.88 -6.79
N ARG A 9 15.11 11.96 -7.60
CA ARG A 9 14.01 12.91 -7.82
C ARG A 9 12.72 12.29 -8.36
N THR A 10 12.80 11.11 -8.97
CA THR A 10 11.62 10.38 -9.48
C THR A 10 10.68 9.99 -8.34
N GLY A 11 11.19 9.82 -7.11
CA GLY A 11 10.33 9.57 -5.95
C GLY A 11 9.30 10.68 -5.70
N VAL A 12 9.72 11.94 -5.79
CA VAL A 12 8.82 13.10 -5.69
C VAL A 12 7.88 13.17 -6.90
N LEU A 13 8.36 12.80 -8.09
CA LEU A 13 7.53 12.76 -9.29
C LEU A 13 6.39 11.72 -9.14
N TRP A 14 6.64 10.55 -8.57
CA TRP A 14 5.60 9.55 -8.30
C TRP A 14 4.50 10.08 -7.38
N VAL A 15 4.87 10.83 -6.33
CA VAL A 15 3.91 11.50 -5.45
C VAL A 15 3.06 12.50 -6.25
N ARG A 16 3.70 13.37 -7.04
CA ARG A 16 3.01 14.37 -7.86
C ARG A 16 2.06 13.72 -8.88
N LEU A 17 2.49 12.65 -9.54
CA LEU A 17 1.66 11.91 -10.49
C LEU A 17 0.48 11.23 -9.78
N GLY A 18 0.70 10.62 -8.62
CA GLY A 18 -0.38 10.02 -7.82
C GLY A 18 -1.43 11.03 -7.44
N ILE A 19 -1.02 12.19 -6.90
CA ILE A 19 -1.92 13.30 -6.55
C ILE A 19 -2.67 13.81 -7.79
N ARG A 20 -1.94 14.08 -8.89
CA ARG A 20 -2.55 14.58 -10.13
C ARG A 20 -3.60 13.60 -10.69
N THR A 21 -3.28 12.31 -10.73
CA THR A 21 -4.19 11.28 -11.24
C THR A 21 -5.41 11.13 -10.33
N PHE A 22 -5.22 11.17 -9.02
CA PHE A 22 -6.32 11.14 -8.07
C PHE A 22 -7.30 12.30 -8.31
N PHE A 23 -6.80 13.55 -8.45
CA PHE A 23 -7.66 14.71 -8.67
C PHE A 23 -8.25 14.81 -10.09
N ARG A 24 -7.77 14.02 -11.05
CA ARG A 24 -8.46 13.88 -12.35
C ARG A 24 -9.76 13.11 -12.25
N GLN A 25 -9.83 12.12 -11.36
CA GLN A 25 -11.00 11.25 -11.17
C GLN A 25 -11.23 10.95 -9.68
N PRO A 26 -11.47 12.00 -8.86
CA PRO A 26 -11.49 11.85 -7.41
C PRO A 26 -12.63 10.95 -6.93
N LEU A 27 -13.81 11.05 -7.55
CA LEU A 27 -14.96 10.22 -7.16
C LEU A 27 -14.73 8.74 -7.45
N ALA A 28 -14.14 8.41 -8.61
CA ALA A 28 -13.87 7.03 -8.97
C ALA A 28 -12.82 6.41 -8.03
N LEU A 29 -11.67 7.07 -7.85
CA LEU A 29 -10.58 6.55 -7.04
C LEU A 29 -10.91 6.53 -5.54
N SER A 30 -11.65 7.53 -5.03
CA SER A 30 -12.19 7.49 -3.67
C SER A 30 -13.23 6.39 -3.49
N GLY A 31 -14.14 6.22 -4.45
CA GLY A 31 -15.13 5.15 -4.41
C GLY A 31 -14.48 3.76 -4.39
N LEU A 32 -13.45 3.55 -5.21
CA LEU A 32 -12.66 2.33 -5.22
C LEU A 32 -11.92 2.13 -3.88
N PHE A 33 -11.40 3.20 -3.28
CA PHE A 33 -10.75 3.13 -1.98
C PHE A 33 -11.73 2.73 -0.86
N PHE A 34 -12.92 3.31 -0.83
CA PHE A 34 -13.96 2.90 0.13
C PHE A 34 -14.42 1.45 -0.12
N MET A 35 -14.52 1.03 -1.38
CA MET A 35 -14.82 -0.37 -1.70
C MET A 35 -13.71 -1.31 -1.21
N PHE A 36 -12.43 -0.93 -1.36
CA PHE A 36 -11.32 -1.66 -0.78
C PHE A 36 -11.45 -1.79 0.75
N LEU A 37 -11.71 -0.67 1.45
CA LEU A 37 -11.92 -0.69 2.90
C LEU A 37 -13.10 -1.59 3.29
N ALA A 38 -14.19 -1.53 2.54
CA ALA A 38 -15.36 -2.39 2.78
C ALA A 38 -15.02 -3.87 2.59
N ILE A 39 -14.31 -4.25 1.53
CA ILE A 39 -13.86 -5.64 1.28
C ILE A 39 -12.98 -6.12 2.44
N MET A 40 -12.00 -5.31 2.86
CA MET A 40 -11.11 -5.64 3.97
C MET A 40 -11.86 -5.77 5.30
N SER A 41 -12.80 -4.87 5.57
CA SER A 41 -13.64 -4.92 6.77
C SER A 41 -14.54 -6.14 6.78
N LEU A 42 -15.21 -6.45 5.67
CA LEU A 42 -16.05 -7.63 5.55
C LEU A 42 -15.25 -8.93 5.69
N ALA A 43 -14.08 -8.99 5.08
CA ALA A 43 -13.18 -10.14 5.22
C ALA A 43 -12.76 -10.33 6.68
N ASN A 44 -12.48 -9.24 7.40
CA ASN A 44 -12.07 -9.31 8.81
C ASN A 44 -13.21 -9.73 9.77
N LEU A 45 -14.48 -9.58 9.37
CA LEU A 45 -15.63 -10.01 10.16
C LEU A 45 -15.79 -11.54 10.20
N VAL A 46 -15.11 -12.30 9.32
CA VAL A 46 -15.21 -13.76 9.32
C VAL A 46 -14.54 -14.31 10.58
N PRO A 47 -15.28 -15.00 11.47
CA PRO A 47 -14.71 -15.52 12.71
C PRO A 47 -13.49 -16.42 12.44
N VAL A 48 -12.49 -16.38 13.30
CA VAL A 48 -11.27 -17.22 13.29
C VAL A 48 -10.32 -16.92 12.12
N ILE A 49 -10.80 -16.81 10.88
CA ILE A 49 -9.96 -16.69 9.67
C ILE A 49 -9.97 -15.27 9.09
N GLY A 50 -10.72 -14.33 9.64
CA GLY A 50 -10.93 -12.99 9.06
C GLY A 50 -9.64 -12.24 8.83
N LEU A 51 -8.75 -12.20 9.82
CA LEU A 51 -7.45 -11.56 9.68
C LEU A 51 -6.60 -12.22 8.58
N ALA A 52 -6.55 -13.54 8.54
CA ALA A 52 -5.81 -14.29 7.52
C ALA A 52 -6.38 -14.04 6.12
N LEU A 53 -7.71 -13.99 5.99
CA LEU A 53 -8.39 -13.68 4.73
C LEU A 53 -8.10 -12.25 4.25
N THR A 54 -8.18 -11.28 5.16
CA THR A 54 -7.82 -9.88 4.88
C THR A 54 -6.39 -9.77 4.35
N MET A 55 -5.44 -10.44 5.01
CA MET A 55 -4.04 -10.44 4.60
C MET A 55 -3.83 -11.12 3.24
N ALA A 56 -4.52 -12.23 2.99
CA ALA A 56 -4.44 -12.94 1.71
C ALA A 56 -5.02 -12.14 0.53
N LEU A 57 -6.01 -11.27 0.78
CA LEU A 57 -6.61 -10.42 -0.25
C LEU A 57 -5.78 -9.16 -0.57
N LEU A 58 -4.91 -8.73 0.34
CA LEU A 58 -4.18 -7.47 0.20
C LEU A 58 -3.39 -7.35 -1.13
N PRO A 59 -2.60 -8.35 -1.57
CA PRO A 59 -1.88 -8.26 -2.84
C PRO A 59 -2.80 -8.09 -4.06
N ALA A 60 -3.93 -8.79 -4.07
CA ALA A 60 -4.92 -8.68 -5.15
C ALA A 60 -5.59 -7.28 -5.19
N CYS A 61 -5.89 -6.72 -4.03
CA CYS A 61 -6.47 -5.38 -3.92
C CYS A 61 -5.45 -4.30 -4.31
N THR A 62 -4.19 -4.45 -3.93
CA THR A 62 -3.12 -3.54 -4.37
C THR A 62 -2.99 -3.53 -5.90
N LEU A 63 -3.05 -4.72 -6.54
CA LEU A 63 -3.09 -4.81 -8.00
C LEU A 63 -4.33 -4.10 -8.57
N GLY A 64 -5.50 -4.26 -7.95
CA GLY A 64 -6.73 -3.58 -8.36
C GLY A 64 -6.56 -2.06 -8.40
N PHE A 65 -5.90 -1.47 -7.38
CA PHE A 65 -5.57 -0.04 -7.39
C PHE A 65 -4.59 0.35 -8.48
N MET A 66 -3.55 -0.44 -8.71
CA MET A 66 -2.61 -0.19 -9.80
C MET A 66 -3.30 -0.23 -11.17
N ALA A 67 -4.21 -1.19 -11.39
CA ALA A 67 -4.98 -1.30 -12.61
C ALA A 67 -5.97 -0.12 -12.78
N ALA A 68 -6.65 0.28 -11.70
CA ALA A 68 -7.52 1.46 -11.68
C ALA A 68 -6.76 2.74 -12.02
N THR A 69 -5.57 2.90 -11.46
CA THR A 69 -4.71 4.06 -11.74
C THR A 69 -4.26 4.09 -13.20
N LYS A 70 -3.92 2.93 -13.77
CA LYS A 70 -3.57 2.80 -15.20
C LYS A 70 -4.73 3.24 -16.10
N GLU A 71 -5.96 2.85 -15.79
CA GLU A 71 -7.16 3.29 -16.53
C GLU A 71 -7.39 4.79 -16.37
N ALA A 72 -7.27 5.32 -15.14
CA ALA A 72 -7.45 6.75 -14.87
C ALA A 72 -6.36 7.60 -15.56
N GLU A 73 -5.13 7.14 -15.63
CA GLU A 73 -4.05 7.81 -16.38
C GLU A 73 -4.37 7.87 -17.88
N ALA A 74 -4.94 6.80 -18.43
CA ALA A 74 -5.39 6.73 -19.82
C ALA A 74 -6.70 7.52 -20.08
N GLY A 75 -7.21 8.28 -19.12
CA GLY A 75 -8.45 9.07 -19.24
C GLY A 75 -9.72 8.23 -19.16
N LYS A 76 -9.65 6.94 -18.86
CA LYS A 76 -10.80 6.05 -18.69
C LYS A 76 -11.31 6.11 -17.26
N PHE A 77 -12.62 6.01 -17.07
CA PHE A 77 -13.23 5.92 -15.74
C PHE A 77 -13.02 4.50 -15.17
N PRO A 78 -12.24 4.32 -14.10
CA PRO A 78 -12.00 2.98 -13.55
C PRO A 78 -13.27 2.45 -12.87
N MET A 79 -13.80 1.37 -13.43
CA MET A 79 -15.01 0.71 -12.91
C MET A 79 -14.66 -0.20 -11.72
N PRO A 80 -15.60 -0.45 -10.76
CA PRO A 80 -15.39 -1.39 -9.65
C PRO A 80 -14.89 -2.77 -10.07
N MET A 81 -15.24 -3.20 -11.28
CA MET A 81 -14.79 -4.47 -11.86
C MET A 81 -13.27 -4.60 -12.02
N VAL A 82 -12.53 -3.49 -11.98
CA VAL A 82 -11.06 -3.47 -12.01
C VAL A 82 -10.45 -4.25 -10.85
N PHE A 83 -11.07 -4.26 -9.68
CA PHE A 83 -10.61 -5.10 -8.56
C PHE A 83 -10.69 -6.61 -8.83
N LEU A 84 -11.57 -7.03 -9.74
CA LEU A 84 -11.67 -8.42 -10.16
C LEU A 84 -10.65 -8.78 -11.24
N SER A 85 -9.88 -7.83 -11.77
CA SER A 85 -8.87 -8.07 -12.80
C SER A 85 -7.84 -9.12 -12.35
N ALA A 86 -7.44 -9.08 -11.08
CA ALA A 86 -6.53 -10.05 -10.46
C ALA A 86 -7.05 -11.50 -10.57
N PHE A 87 -8.37 -11.69 -10.57
CA PHE A 87 -9.03 -13.01 -10.55
C PHE A 87 -9.57 -13.44 -11.92
N ARG A 88 -9.71 -12.51 -12.88
CA ARG A 88 -10.29 -12.78 -14.21
C ARG A 88 -9.26 -13.10 -15.28
N ALA A 89 -7.99 -12.95 -15.02
CA ALA A 89 -6.91 -13.15 -15.99
C ALA A 89 -6.60 -14.62 -16.29
N GLY A 90 -7.43 -15.57 -15.80
CA GLY A 90 -7.30 -16.99 -16.04
C GLY A 90 -6.89 -17.78 -14.79
N ARG A 91 -7.06 -19.12 -14.86
CA ARG A 91 -6.81 -20.02 -13.71
C ARG A 91 -5.37 -19.96 -13.19
N GLN A 92 -4.40 -19.78 -14.07
CA GLN A 92 -2.98 -19.70 -13.68
C GLN A 92 -2.69 -18.43 -12.91
N GLN A 93 -3.19 -17.26 -13.36
CA GLN A 93 -3.05 -16.00 -12.66
C GLN A 93 -3.78 -16.02 -11.31
N LEU A 94 -4.99 -16.56 -11.28
CA LEU A 94 -5.73 -16.74 -10.03
C LEU A 94 -4.91 -17.55 -9.02
N ARG A 95 -4.38 -18.72 -9.43
CA ARG A 95 -3.53 -19.56 -8.57
C ARG A 95 -2.30 -18.81 -8.08
N SER A 96 -1.61 -18.10 -8.96
CA SER A 96 -0.41 -17.33 -8.61
C SER A 96 -0.73 -16.20 -7.63
N MET A 97 -1.87 -15.52 -7.79
CA MET A 97 -2.31 -14.46 -6.90
C MET A 97 -2.71 -15.00 -5.51
N LEU A 98 -3.39 -16.15 -5.47
CA LEU A 98 -3.70 -16.84 -4.21
C LEU A 98 -2.43 -17.28 -3.48
N ILE A 99 -1.43 -17.80 -4.20
CA ILE A 99 -0.12 -18.15 -3.61
C ILE A 99 0.54 -16.91 -3.03
N LEU A 100 0.54 -15.77 -3.74
CA LEU A 100 1.06 -14.51 -3.20
C LEU A 100 0.32 -14.08 -1.92
N GLY A 101 -1.00 -14.16 -1.93
CA GLY A 101 -1.81 -13.83 -0.75
C GLY A 101 -1.47 -14.71 0.45
N LEU A 102 -1.37 -16.03 0.24
CA LEU A 102 -0.96 -16.97 1.29
C LEU A 102 0.45 -16.69 1.79
N MET A 103 1.40 -16.40 0.90
CA MET A 103 2.78 -16.06 1.28
C MET A 103 2.84 -14.76 2.09
N TYR A 104 2.04 -13.75 1.73
CA TYR A 104 1.95 -12.50 2.48
C TYR A 104 1.37 -12.74 3.88
N GLY A 105 0.25 -13.46 3.96
CA GLY A 105 -0.38 -13.82 5.23
C GLY A 105 0.57 -14.62 6.12
N ALA A 106 1.21 -15.66 5.58
CA ALA A 106 2.21 -16.46 6.32
C ALA A 106 3.38 -15.60 6.81
N GLY A 107 3.92 -14.72 5.94
CA GLY A 107 5.00 -13.80 6.31
C GLY A 107 4.60 -12.88 7.46
N LEU A 108 3.40 -12.30 7.43
CA LEU A 108 2.90 -11.44 8.50
C LEU A 108 2.68 -12.21 9.81
N TRP A 109 2.13 -13.42 9.76
CA TRP A 109 1.98 -14.27 10.95
C TRP A 109 3.34 -14.65 11.57
N LEU A 110 4.35 -14.92 10.74
CA LEU A 110 5.72 -15.14 11.21
C LEU A 110 6.30 -13.89 11.89
N ILE A 111 6.04 -12.69 11.34
CA ILE A 111 6.47 -11.43 11.95
C ILE A 111 5.79 -11.22 13.30
N ILE A 112 4.46 -11.39 13.37
CA ILE A 112 3.71 -11.27 14.63
C ILE A 112 4.22 -12.29 15.66
N GLY A 113 4.49 -13.54 15.24
CA GLY A 113 5.10 -14.54 16.11
C GLY A 113 6.50 -14.15 16.59
N ALA A 114 7.32 -13.54 15.72
CA ALA A 114 8.66 -13.07 16.06
C ALA A 114 8.64 -11.93 17.10
N THR A 115 7.64 -11.02 17.05
CA THR A 115 7.50 -9.97 18.09
C THR A 115 7.28 -10.58 19.46
N SER A 116 6.53 -11.69 19.55
CA SER A 116 6.23 -12.36 20.80
C SER A 116 7.49 -12.93 21.51
N LEU A 117 8.57 -13.20 20.77
CA LEU A 117 9.84 -13.64 21.33
C LEU A 117 10.60 -12.50 22.01
N VAL A 118 10.27 -11.25 21.69
CA VAL A 118 10.99 -10.06 22.19
C VAL A 118 10.23 -9.38 23.31
N ASP A 119 8.89 -9.33 23.24
CA ASP A 119 8.03 -8.58 24.17
C ASP A 119 7.08 -9.47 24.98
N GLY A 120 7.27 -10.80 24.95
CA GLY A 120 6.38 -11.75 25.63
C GLY A 120 4.96 -11.80 25.07
N GLY A 121 4.74 -11.31 23.84
CA GLY A 121 3.45 -11.35 23.14
C GLY A 121 2.52 -10.17 23.40
N LYS A 122 2.96 -9.13 24.07
CA LYS A 122 2.16 -7.94 24.35
C LYS A 122 1.74 -7.23 23.05
N PHE A 123 2.70 -6.96 22.16
CA PHE A 123 2.40 -6.33 20.87
C PHE A 123 1.51 -7.22 20.00
N ALA A 124 1.83 -8.51 19.90
CA ALA A 124 1.07 -9.47 19.11
C ALA A 124 -0.40 -9.55 19.54
N SER A 125 -0.65 -9.66 20.85
CA SER A 125 -2.02 -9.72 21.39
C SER A 125 -2.81 -8.44 21.13
N GLY A 126 -2.21 -7.29 21.37
CA GLY A 126 -2.83 -6.00 21.10
C GLY A 126 -3.06 -5.71 19.62
N TYR A 127 -2.13 -6.12 18.76
CA TYR A 127 -2.26 -6.00 17.30
C TYR A 127 -3.41 -6.87 16.75
N ILE A 128 -3.51 -8.13 17.20
CA ILE A 128 -4.58 -9.06 16.78
C ILE A 128 -5.95 -8.59 17.31
N ALA A 129 -6.00 -8.10 18.55
CA ALA A 129 -7.21 -7.59 19.15
C ALA A 129 -7.62 -6.19 18.65
N GLY A 130 -6.72 -5.48 17.96
CA GLY A 130 -6.94 -4.09 17.52
C GLY A 130 -7.04 -3.10 18.68
N THR A 131 -6.45 -3.42 19.84
CA THR A 131 -6.55 -2.62 21.08
C THR A 131 -5.31 -1.80 21.40
N THR A 132 -4.19 -2.04 20.72
CA THR A 132 -2.93 -1.31 20.97
C THR A 132 -3.06 0.14 20.54
N SER A 133 -2.98 1.08 21.48
CA SER A 133 -2.97 2.50 21.18
C SER A 133 -1.55 3.06 21.10
N PRO A 134 -1.32 4.19 20.37
CA PRO A 134 -0.03 4.88 20.38
C PRO A 134 0.41 5.33 21.79
N VAL A 135 -0.55 5.60 22.67
CA VAL A 135 -0.29 6.02 24.05
C VAL A 135 0.24 4.85 24.88
N ASP A 136 -0.31 3.65 24.69
CA ASP A 136 0.17 2.43 25.37
C ASP A 136 1.58 2.10 24.93
N ILE A 137 1.86 2.15 23.63
CA ILE A 137 3.19 1.96 23.08
C ILE A 137 4.17 2.98 23.70
N ALA A 138 3.81 4.27 23.78
CA ALA A 138 4.71 5.29 24.33
C ALA A 138 5.05 5.12 25.81
N ARG A 139 4.25 4.38 26.58
CA ARG A 139 4.40 4.16 28.03
C ARG A 139 5.06 2.85 28.40
N ASP A 140 5.05 1.86 27.53
CA ASP A 140 5.57 0.50 27.82
C ASP A 140 6.77 0.18 26.93
N THR A 141 7.95 0.05 27.53
CA THR A 141 9.21 -0.26 26.84
C THR A 141 9.16 -1.61 26.12
N GLU A 142 8.42 -2.59 26.65
CA GLU A 142 8.29 -3.90 26.01
C GLU A 142 7.45 -3.80 24.73
N LEU A 143 6.33 -3.04 24.76
CA LEU A 143 5.55 -2.74 23.55
C LEU A 143 6.39 -1.99 22.50
N TRP A 144 7.29 -1.09 22.91
CA TRP A 144 8.25 -0.46 21.99
C TRP A 144 9.13 -1.48 21.29
N SER A 145 9.69 -2.43 22.02
CA SER A 145 10.57 -3.47 21.46
C SER A 145 9.82 -4.36 20.47
N GLY A 146 8.58 -4.75 20.78
CA GLY A 146 7.70 -5.49 19.88
C GLY A 146 7.36 -4.70 18.61
N MET A 147 7.01 -3.42 18.77
CA MET A 147 6.73 -2.54 17.64
C MET A 147 7.96 -2.35 16.73
N PHE A 148 9.14 -2.10 17.28
CA PHE A 148 10.35 -1.98 16.47
C PHE A 148 10.70 -3.27 15.74
N THR A 149 10.56 -4.42 16.39
CA THR A 149 10.74 -5.73 15.76
C THR A 149 9.75 -5.92 14.62
N PHE A 150 8.48 -5.56 14.84
CA PHE A 150 7.46 -5.60 13.80
C PHE A 150 7.84 -4.72 12.60
N LEU A 151 8.18 -3.46 12.82
CA LEU A 151 8.54 -2.51 11.75
C LEU A 151 9.78 -2.96 10.99
N ALA A 152 10.81 -3.45 11.70
CA ALA A 152 12.05 -3.93 11.08
C ALA A 152 11.83 -5.14 10.16
N LEU A 153 10.95 -6.07 10.54
CA LEU A 153 10.62 -7.25 9.74
C LEU A 153 9.54 -6.95 8.68
N GLN A 154 8.60 -6.05 8.97
CA GLN A 154 7.55 -5.64 8.04
C GLN A 154 8.10 -4.87 6.85
N LEU A 155 9.17 -4.07 7.03
CA LEU A 155 9.77 -3.31 5.94
C LEU A 155 10.25 -4.21 4.80
N PRO A 156 11.13 -5.22 5.00
CA PRO A 156 11.53 -6.11 3.91
C PRO A 156 10.34 -6.88 3.32
N LEU A 157 9.39 -7.34 4.12
CA LEU A 157 8.19 -7.98 3.62
C LEU A 157 7.41 -7.04 2.69
N SER A 158 7.20 -5.79 3.09
CA SER A 158 6.51 -4.79 2.27
C SER A 158 7.23 -4.54 0.94
N LEU A 159 8.57 -4.44 0.94
CA LEU A 159 9.37 -4.25 -0.28
C LEU A 159 9.28 -5.45 -1.22
N MET A 160 9.23 -6.68 -0.69
CA MET A 160 9.03 -7.89 -1.49
C MET A 160 7.66 -7.90 -2.18
N PHE A 161 6.63 -7.43 -1.51
CA PHE A 161 5.26 -7.44 -2.03
C PHE A 161 4.85 -6.15 -2.75
N TRP A 162 5.69 -5.11 -2.77
CA TRP A 162 5.36 -3.80 -3.35
C TRP A 162 4.98 -3.87 -4.83
N HIS A 163 5.76 -4.59 -5.63
CA HIS A 163 5.54 -4.75 -7.07
C HIS A 163 5.11 -6.18 -7.46
N ALA A 164 5.21 -7.15 -6.55
CA ALA A 164 4.99 -8.55 -6.85
C ALA A 164 3.62 -8.85 -7.47
N PRO A 165 2.49 -8.28 -7.01
CA PRO A 165 1.19 -8.51 -7.62
C PRO A 165 1.13 -8.07 -9.08
N ALA A 166 1.73 -6.92 -9.41
CA ALA A 166 1.79 -6.38 -10.76
C ALA A 166 2.71 -7.21 -11.67
N LEU A 167 3.86 -7.69 -11.16
CA LEU A 167 4.77 -8.58 -11.87
C LEU A 167 4.11 -9.91 -12.22
N VAL A 168 3.35 -10.49 -11.30
CA VAL A 168 2.61 -11.73 -11.56
C VAL A 168 1.53 -11.51 -12.60
N HIS A 169 0.77 -10.42 -12.50
CA HIS A 169 -0.38 -10.19 -13.35
C HIS A 169 0.01 -9.72 -14.76
N TRP A 170 0.85 -8.69 -14.88
CA TRP A 170 1.19 -8.09 -16.18
C TRP A 170 2.35 -8.77 -16.89
N HIS A 171 3.31 -9.33 -16.14
CA HIS A 171 4.49 -9.97 -16.72
C HIS A 171 4.51 -11.49 -16.56
N GLN A 172 3.48 -12.08 -15.97
CA GLN A 172 3.34 -13.53 -15.76
C GLN A 172 4.55 -14.16 -15.04
N VAL A 173 5.21 -13.39 -14.18
CA VAL A 173 6.35 -13.86 -13.38
C VAL A 173 5.84 -14.81 -12.29
N PRO A 174 6.50 -15.98 -12.07
CA PRO A 174 6.14 -16.87 -10.97
C PRO A 174 6.19 -16.15 -9.61
N PRO A 175 5.28 -16.47 -8.64
CA PRO A 175 5.15 -15.74 -7.38
C PRO A 175 6.47 -15.54 -6.63
N LEU A 176 7.23 -16.61 -6.41
CA LEU A 176 8.50 -16.52 -5.68
C LEU A 176 9.54 -15.62 -6.38
N LYS A 177 9.62 -15.71 -7.71
CA LYS A 177 10.52 -14.84 -8.49
C LYS A 177 10.06 -13.38 -8.47
N SER A 178 8.74 -13.13 -8.43
CA SER A 178 8.20 -11.78 -8.37
C SER A 178 8.55 -11.07 -7.05
N LEU A 179 8.57 -11.78 -5.93
CA LEU A 179 9.02 -11.24 -4.65
C LEU A 179 10.48 -10.80 -4.70
N PHE A 180 11.36 -11.65 -5.25
CA PHE A 180 12.76 -11.32 -5.43
C PHE A 180 12.96 -10.10 -6.33
N PHE A 181 12.29 -10.06 -7.49
CA PHE A 181 12.41 -8.92 -8.41
C PHE A 181 11.85 -7.62 -7.82
N SER A 182 10.77 -7.69 -7.05
CA SER A 182 10.23 -6.54 -6.33
C SER A 182 11.24 -6.00 -5.32
N LEU A 183 11.82 -6.86 -4.49
CA LEU A 183 12.82 -6.47 -3.49
C LEU A 183 14.04 -5.82 -4.17
N ILE A 184 14.61 -6.46 -5.20
CA ILE A 184 15.76 -5.91 -5.93
C ILE A 184 15.42 -4.57 -6.60
N ALA A 185 14.21 -4.41 -7.14
CA ALA A 185 13.78 -3.15 -7.73
C ALA A 185 13.72 -2.01 -6.69
N CYS A 186 13.17 -2.28 -5.52
CA CYS A 186 13.11 -1.30 -4.44
C CYS A 186 14.52 -0.96 -3.91
N LEU A 187 15.38 -1.96 -3.69
CA LEU A 187 16.74 -1.74 -3.19
C LEU A 187 17.63 -1.00 -4.21
N ARG A 188 17.54 -1.33 -5.50
CA ARG A 188 18.31 -0.61 -6.56
C ARG A 188 17.82 0.81 -6.78
N ASN A 189 16.59 1.11 -6.44
CA ASN A 189 15.97 2.44 -6.50
C ASN A 189 15.79 3.05 -5.11
N PHE A 190 16.62 2.65 -4.14
CA PHE A 190 16.50 3.02 -2.73
C PHE A 190 16.27 4.53 -2.53
N TRP A 191 17.07 5.38 -3.16
CA TRP A 191 16.95 6.84 -3.00
C TRP A 191 15.64 7.40 -3.54
N ALA A 192 15.10 6.83 -4.64
CA ALA A 192 13.80 7.24 -5.15
C ALA A 192 12.67 6.83 -4.21
N PHE A 193 12.72 5.60 -3.65
CA PHE A 193 11.75 5.14 -2.66
C PHE A 193 11.86 5.90 -1.33
N THR A 194 13.07 6.26 -0.91
CA THR A 194 13.26 7.11 0.27
C THR A 194 12.61 8.48 0.10
N LEU A 195 12.87 9.18 -1.02
CA LEU A 195 12.22 10.45 -1.30
C LEU A 195 10.72 10.34 -1.49
N PHE A 196 10.23 9.24 -2.06
CA PHE A 196 8.81 8.93 -2.15
C PHE A 196 8.18 8.83 -0.74
N GLY A 197 8.77 8.03 0.16
CA GLY A 197 8.30 7.87 1.53
C GLY A 197 8.37 9.17 2.34
N LEU A 198 9.51 9.90 2.25
CA LEU A 198 9.68 11.19 2.93
C LEU A 198 8.68 12.25 2.44
N SER A 199 8.35 12.26 1.15
CA SER A 199 7.35 13.20 0.61
C SER A 199 5.95 12.90 1.17
N TRP A 200 5.54 11.63 1.23
CA TRP A 200 4.26 11.25 1.83
C TRP A 200 4.24 11.51 3.35
N MET A 201 5.34 11.22 4.04
CA MET A 201 5.48 11.56 5.46
C MET A 201 5.35 13.06 5.70
N GLY A 202 5.99 13.88 4.85
CA GLY A 202 5.86 15.34 4.92
C GLY A 202 4.42 15.82 4.74
N LEU A 203 3.66 15.23 3.81
CA LEU A 203 2.23 15.53 3.63
C LEU A 203 1.38 15.11 4.83
N MET A 204 1.68 13.96 5.46
CA MET A 204 1.01 13.55 6.70
C MET A 204 1.31 14.49 7.86
N VAL A 205 2.58 14.91 8.02
CA VAL A 205 2.95 15.90 9.03
C VAL A 205 2.23 17.23 8.78
N LEU A 206 2.15 17.67 7.52
CA LEU A 206 1.39 18.86 7.15
C LEU A 206 -0.09 18.74 7.53
N LEU A 207 -0.72 17.60 7.28
CA LEU A 207 -2.11 17.34 7.69
C LEU A 207 -2.26 17.49 9.22
N VAL A 208 -1.35 16.88 10.01
CA VAL A 208 -1.38 16.98 11.47
C VAL A 208 -1.25 18.45 11.92
N GLN A 209 -0.36 19.22 11.30
CA GLN A 209 -0.21 20.65 11.60
C GLN A 209 -1.47 21.45 11.28
N VAL A 210 -2.10 21.18 10.12
CA VAL A 210 -3.36 21.82 9.74
C VAL A 210 -4.46 21.51 10.76
N VAL A 211 -4.59 20.25 11.16
CA VAL A 211 -5.56 19.83 12.19
C VAL A 211 -5.29 20.53 13.51
N TYR A 212 -4.03 20.61 13.94
CA TYR A 212 -3.64 21.31 15.18
C TYR A 212 -3.97 22.80 15.13
N LEU A 213 -3.70 23.46 14.01
CA LEU A 213 -3.99 24.89 13.85
C LEU A 213 -5.51 25.19 13.82
N LEU A 214 -6.32 24.29 13.25
CA LEU A 214 -7.77 24.50 13.13
C LEU A 214 -8.52 24.11 14.40
N ALA A 215 -8.17 23.01 15.03
CA ALA A 215 -8.89 22.44 16.16
C ALA A 215 -8.26 22.70 17.51
N GLY A 216 -6.93 22.93 17.55
CA GLY A 216 -6.16 23.15 18.79
C GLY A 216 -6.64 24.38 19.58
N PRO A 217 -6.76 25.58 18.96
CA PRO A 217 -7.24 26.79 19.66
C PRO A 217 -8.66 26.68 20.19
N ILE A 218 -9.50 25.84 19.55
CA ILE A 218 -10.90 25.62 19.93
C ILE A 218 -11.01 24.56 21.02
N GLY A 219 -9.97 23.74 21.22
CA GLY A 219 -9.97 22.64 22.19
C GLY A 219 -11.03 21.58 21.92
N SER A 220 -11.38 21.34 20.64
CA SER A 220 -12.47 20.44 20.24
C SER A 220 -11.93 19.16 19.60
N PRO A 221 -11.82 18.03 20.35
CA PRO A 221 -11.44 16.74 19.79
C PRO A 221 -12.34 16.26 18.64
N PRO A 222 -13.68 16.46 18.66
CA PRO A 222 -14.52 16.09 17.54
C PRO A 222 -14.17 16.82 16.24
N LEU A 223 -13.86 18.12 16.31
CA LEU A 223 -13.45 18.91 15.14
C LEU A 223 -12.11 18.40 14.57
N ALA A 224 -11.15 18.08 15.46
CA ALA A 224 -9.90 17.48 15.04
C ALA A 224 -10.12 16.18 14.26
N GLY A 225 -10.97 15.29 14.76
CA GLY A 225 -11.34 14.04 14.09
C GLY A 225 -12.04 14.24 12.74
N MET A 226 -12.94 15.22 12.66
CA MET A 226 -13.66 15.58 11.42
C MET A 226 -12.74 16.01 10.28
N VAL A 227 -11.57 16.57 10.56
CA VAL A 227 -10.60 16.99 9.56
C VAL A 227 -9.54 15.89 9.35
N PHE A 228 -9.05 15.31 10.43
CA PHE A 228 -7.95 14.32 10.39
C PHE A 228 -8.35 13.04 9.67
N VAL A 229 -9.52 12.47 9.96
CA VAL A 229 -9.94 11.18 9.39
C VAL A 229 -10.12 11.27 7.86
N PRO A 230 -10.93 12.19 7.31
CA PRO A 230 -11.05 12.33 5.86
C PRO A 230 -9.72 12.67 5.17
N GLY A 231 -8.91 13.53 5.79
CA GLY A 231 -7.59 13.90 5.27
C GLY A 231 -6.65 12.70 5.16
N THR A 232 -6.61 11.87 6.20
CA THR A 232 -5.80 10.64 6.22
C THR A 232 -6.29 9.64 5.16
N LEU A 233 -7.61 9.43 5.05
CA LEU A 233 -8.20 8.54 4.04
C LEU A 233 -7.86 9.01 2.61
N MET A 234 -7.95 10.32 2.37
CA MET A 234 -7.62 10.91 1.07
C MET A 234 -6.12 10.75 0.74
N ILE A 235 -5.22 11.03 1.68
CA ILE A 235 -3.78 10.83 1.49
C ILE A 235 -3.49 9.35 1.24
N THR A 236 -4.10 8.43 1.97
CA THR A 236 -3.93 6.99 1.77
C THR A 236 -4.39 6.54 0.38
N ALA A 237 -5.52 7.04 -0.11
CA ALA A 237 -5.99 6.78 -1.47
C ALA A 237 -5.01 7.30 -2.53
N MET A 238 -4.42 8.48 -2.31
CA MET A 238 -3.38 9.04 -3.20
C MET A 238 -2.09 8.22 -3.16
N ILE A 239 -1.67 7.71 -1.97
CA ILE A 239 -0.54 6.78 -1.85
C ILE A 239 -0.81 5.54 -2.69
N MET A 240 -1.98 4.91 -2.53
CA MET A 240 -2.37 3.73 -3.32
C MET A 240 -2.35 4.02 -4.83
N THR A 241 -2.86 5.18 -5.24
CA THR A 241 -2.80 5.63 -6.64
C THR A 241 -1.35 5.78 -7.12
N SER A 242 -0.44 6.28 -6.29
CA SER A 242 0.95 6.49 -6.66
C SER A 242 1.77 5.20 -6.85
N THR A 243 1.34 4.07 -6.28
CA THR A 243 2.06 2.79 -6.38
C THR A 243 2.19 2.30 -7.84
N TYR A 244 1.22 2.59 -8.70
CA TYR A 244 1.30 2.27 -10.12
C TYR A 244 2.50 2.94 -10.80
N PHE A 245 2.78 4.20 -10.50
CA PHE A 245 3.89 4.95 -11.11
C PHE A 245 5.24 4.41 -10.68
N THR A 246 5.37 3.93 -9.43
CA THR A 246 6.59 3.26 -8.96
C THR A 246 6.85 1.99 -9.76
N PHE A 247 5.81 1.20 -10.04
CA PHE A 247 5.92 0.00 -10.86
C PHE A 247 6.24 0.33 -12.31
N ARG A 248 5.49 1.24 -12.93
CA ARG A 248 5.65 1.63 -14.33
C ARG A 248 7.10 2.02 -14.63
N ASP A 249 7.67 2.93 -13.82
CA ASP A 249 9.00 3.47 -14.09
C ASP A 249 10.13 2.48 -13.78
N CYS A 250 9.93 1.57 -12.81
CA CYS A 250 10.90 0.51 -12.49
C CYS A 250 10.90 -0.65 -13.51
N PHE A 251 9.77 -0.91 -14.20
CA PHE A 251 9.59 -2.12 -15.02
C PHE A 251 9.06 -1.84 -16.43
N GLN A 252 9.26 -0.63 -16.98
CA GLN A 252 8.86 -0.31 -18.36
C GLN A 252 9.45 -1.29 -19.37
N THR A 253 8.61 -1.82 -20.25
CA THR A 253 9.04 -2.46 -21.50
C THR A 253 9.44 -1.40 -22.54
N THR A 254 10.32 -1.77 -23.45
CA THR A 254 10.81 -0.85 -24.52
C THR A 254 9.65 -0.44 -25.46
N GLU A 255 8.58 -1.23 -25.52
CA GLU A 255 7.37 -0.96 -26.31
C GLU A 255 6.53 0.20 -25.76
N ASP A 256 6.46 0.38 -24.44
CA ASP A 256 5.71 1.47 -23.80
C ASP A 256 6.34 2.86 -24.04
N ARG A 257 7.58 2.96 -24.55
CA ARG A 257 8.25 4.24 -24.85
C ARG A 257 7.87 4.85 -26.20
N HIS A 258 7.18 4.10 -27.04
CA HIS A 258 6.87 4.53 -28.42
C HIS A 258 5.43 5.02 -28.59
N GLU A 259 4.59 5.00 -27.56
CA GLU A 259 3.36 5.78 -27.59
C GLU A 259 3.71 7.24 -27.29
N PRO A 260 3.62 8.14 -28.30
CA PRO A 260 3.87 9.56 -28.08
C PRO A 260 2.78 10.07 -27.14
N THR A 261 3.23 10.59 -25.98
CA THR A 261 2.37 11.46 -25.16
C THR A 261 1.91 12.61 -26.06
N LEU A 262 0.66 12.56 -26.52
CA LEU A 262 0.03 13.68 -27.22
C LEU A 262 0.20 14.95 -26.38
N PRO A 263 0.59 16.07 -27.02
CA PRO A 263 0.78 17.34 -26.30
C PRO A 263 -0.54 17.86 -25.75
N ALA A 264 -0.42 18.59 -24.66
CA ALA A 264 -1.37 19.20 -23.74
C ALA A 264 -2.69 19.70 -24.31
#